data_ed093504d49962a7a0493828f825d9f1
#
_entry.id   ed093504d49962a7a0493828f825d9f1
#
_cell.length_a   1.000
_cell.length_b   1.000
_cell.length_c   1.000
_cell.angle_alpha   90.00
_cell.angle_beta   90.00
_cell.angle_gamma   90.00
#
_symmetry.space_group_name_H-M   'P 1'
#
loop_
_entity.id
_entity.type
_entity.pdbx_description
1 polymer ?
#
loop_
_entity_poly.entity_id
_entity_poly.type
_entity_poly.pdbx_seq_one_letter_code
_entity_poly.pdbx_strand_id
1 'polypeptide(L)'
;MMSASIVTPRWLAWPERSAETTRQIVEVSEAFAAAHEHGLATILWCYLRNSAFSPRDGGPDYHVAADLTSQANHLGVTIEADIIKQKLPETAAPGFLDLKFGKTDPRVYSELMTDHPIDLTRYQVLNCYSGRAGLINSGGESKGASDLADAVKTAVINKRAGGTGLISGRKAFQRPMDEGVGLLHAIQDVYLSDAVTVA
;
A
#
# COMPACT_ATOMS: atom_id res chain seq x y z
N MET A 1 -8.05 -3.99 17.47
CA MET A 1 -7.27 -3.67 16.24
C MET A 1 -6.65 -2.30 16.44
N MET A 2 -5.33 -2.22 16.53
CA MET A 2 -4.61 -0.95 16.56
C MET A 2 -4.25 -0.51 15.15
N SER A 3 -4.43 0.77 14.87
CA SER A 3 -4.06 1.38 13.59
C SER A 3 -3.07 2.50 13.86
N ALA A 4 -1.92 2.44 13.21
CA ALA A 4 -0.91 3.48 13.27
C ALA A 4 -0.55 3.96 11.86
N SER A 5 -0.17 5.22 11.75
CA SER A 5 0.32 5.79 10.49
C SER A 5 1.74 6.27 10.69
N ILE A 6 2.66 5.69 9.93
CA ILE A 6 4.01 6.22 9.84
C ILE A 6 4.07 7.17 8.65
N VAL A 7 4.45 8.40 8.92
CA VAL A 7 4.92 9.31 7.88
C VAL A 7 6.33 8.85 7.52
N THR A 8 6.44 8.16 6.40
CA THR A 8 7.69 7.54 6.02
C THR A 8 8.79 8.55 5.83
N PRO A 9 9.94 8.15 6.27
CA PRO A 9 11.08 9.00 6.48
C PRO A 9 11.77 9.47 5.23
N ARG A 10 12.38 10.59 5.39
CA ARG A 10 13.40 11.17 4.52
C ARG A 10 14.65 10.28 4.36
N TRP A 11 14.76 9.14 5.05
CA TRP A 11 15.91 8.23 4.91
C TRP A 11 15.91 7.43 3.61
N LEU A 12 14.78 7.37 2.91
CA LEU A 12 14.75 6.90 1.53
C LEU A 12 15.39 7.92 0.56
N ALA A 13 15.57 9.17 0.98
CA ALA A 13 16.28 10.21 0.24
C ALA A 13 17.43 10.72 1.13
N TRP A 14 18.64 10.22 0.92
CA TRP A 14 19.89 10.74 1.51
C TRP A 14 20.01 12.26 1.36
N PRO A 15 20.50 13.07 2.35
CA PRO A 15 21.20 12.70 3.59
C PRO A 15 20.53 13.12 4.91
N GLU A 16 19.31 13.63 4.94
CA GLU A 16 18.73 14.16 6.17
C GLU A 16 17.66 13.24 6.75
N ARG A 17 18.05 12.46 7.77
CA ARG A 17 17.08 11.76 8.65
C ARG A 17 16.33 12.80 9.45
N SER A 18 15.00 12.84 9.39
CA SER A 18 14.25 13.62 10.36
C SER A 18 14.26 12.87 11.71
N ALA A 19 14.52 13.59 12.79
CA ALA A 19 14.41 13.02 14.14
C ALA A 19 13.00 12.46 14.42
N GLU A 20 11.98 13.07 13.83
CA GLU A 20 10.59 12.64 13.88
C GLU A 20 10.35 11.23 13.36
N THR A 21 11.02 10.84 12.28
CA THR A 21 10.90 9.50 11.71
C THR A 21 11.42 8.42 12.64
N THR A 22 12.61 8.65 13.21
CA THR A 22 13.20 7.69 14.15
C THR A 22 12.29 7.53 15.36
N ARG A 23 11.76 8.63 15.89
CA ARG A 23 10.82 8.61 16.99
C ARG A 23 9.55 7.83 16.65
N GLN A 24 8.93 8.11 15.49
CA GLN A 24 7.72 7.41 15.04
C GLN A 24 7.94 5.90 14.87
N ILE A 25 9.07 5.47 14.33
CA ILE A 25 9.39 4.04 14.20
C ILE A 25 9.43 3.38 15.56
N VAL A 26 10.12 3.98 16.53
CA VAL A 26 10.22 3.43 17.90
C VAL A 26 8.86 3.37 18.57
N GLU A 27 8.12 4.48 18.59
CA GLU A 27 6.79 4.56 19.22
C GLU A 27 5.79 3.55 18.62
N VAL A 28 5.80 3.38 17.30
CA VAL A 28 4.90 2.41 16.63
C VAL A 28 5.33 0.98 16.89
N SER A 29 6.64 0.70 16.89
CA SER A 29 7.15 -0.65 17.22
C SER A 29 6.78 -1.05 18.66
N GLU A 30 6.96 -0.15 19.63
CA GLU A 30 6.56 -0.39 21.04
C GLU A 30 5.04 -0.60 21.17
N ALA A 31 4.24 0.20 20.45
CA ALA A 31 2.78 0.05 20.44
C ALA A 31 2.34 -1.29 19.83
N PHE A 32 3.02 -1.77 18.78
CA PHE A 32 2.73 -3.07 18.18
C PHE A 32 3.12 -4.20 19.09
N ALA A 33 4.29 -4.14 19.75
CA ALA A 33 4.69 -5.12 20.76
C ALA A 33 3.63 -5.23 21.87
N ALA A 34 3.20 -4.11 22.43
CA ALA A 34 2.14 -4.09 23.45
C ALA A 34 0.80 -4.63 22.93
N ALA A 35 0.43 -4.37 21.66
CA ALA A 35 -0.77 -4.93 21.05
C ALA A 35 -0.69 -6.46 20.94
N HIS A 36 0.45 -6.99 20.51
CA HIS A 36 0.68 -8.43 20.39
C HIS A 36 0.67 -9.15 21.75
N GLU A 37 1.19 -8.54 22.81
CA GLU A 37 1.08 -9.07 24.18
C GLU A 37 -0.39 -9.26 24.60
N HIS A 38 -1.31 -8.48 24.05
CA HIS A 38 -2.75 -8.59 24.30
C HIS A 38 -3.52 -9.38 23.21
N GLY A 39 -2.82 -10.04 22.30
CA GLY A 39 -3.42 -10.84 21.22
C GLY A 39 -4.15 -10.00 20.16
N LEU A 40 -3.78 -8.74 20.00
CA LEU A 40 -4.37 -7.82 19.01
C LEU A 40 -3.55 -7.83 17.73
N ALA A 41 -4.23 -7.95 16.58
CA ALA A 41 -3.61 -7.73 15.28
C ALA A 41 -3.40 -6.24 15.00
N THR A 42 -2.32 -5.92 14.29
CA THR A 42 -1.89 -4.56 13.99
C THR A 42 -2.03 -4.25 12.50
N ILE A 43 -2.51 -3.05 12.18
CA ILE A 43 -2.56 -2.54 10.80
C ILE A 43 -1.79 -1.23 10.71
N LEU A 44 -0.82 -1.18 9.79
CA LEU A 44 -0.02 0.02 9.55
C LEU A 44 -0.43 0.73 8.27
N TRP A 45 -0.78 2.02 8.36
CA TRP A 45 -0.87 2.93 7.21
C TRP A 45 0.54 3.35 6.80
N CYS A 46 1.13 2.64 5.86
CA CYS A 46 2.53 2.78 5.48
C CYS A 46 2.70 3.72 4.29
N TYR A 47 2.31 4.98 4.45
CA TYR A 47 2.34 5.96 3.37
C TYR A 47 3.63 6.79 3.35
N LEU A 48 4.20 6.93 2.17
CA LEU A 48 5.26 7.89 1.91
C LEU A 48 4.75 9.33 2.07
N ARG A 49 5.52 10.18 2.77
CA ARG A 49 5.23 11.59 2.94
C ARG A 49 6.54 12.37 2.93
N ASN A 50 7.15 12.48 1.75
CA ASN A 50 8.41 13.19 1.59
C ASN A 50 8.26 14.21 0.44
N SER A 51 8.53 15.47 0.73
CA SER A 51 8.43 16.55 -0.26
C SER A 51 9.36 16.37 -1.47
N ALA A 52 10.43 15.58 -1.33
CA ALA A 52 11.31 15.24 -2.44
C ALA A 52 10.65 14.34 -3.49
N PHE A 53 9.58 13.65 -3.12
CA PHE A 53 8.80 12.75 -3.99
C PHE A 53 7.48 13.37 -4.47
N SER A 54 7.16 14.58 -4.01
CA SER A 54 5.99 15.31 -4.46
C SER A 54 6.31 16.12 -5.71
N PRO A 55 5.37 16.21 -6.66
CA PRO A 55 5.51 17.12 -7.77
C PRO A 55 5.47 18.57 -7.25
N ARG A 56 6.49 19.34 -7.55
CA ARG A 56 6.50 20.78 -7.22
C ARG A 56 5.86 21.63 -8.32
N ASP A 57 5.87 21.14 -9.56
CA ASP A 57 5.43 21.87 -10.75
C ASP A 57 4.56 20.99 -11.68
N GLY A 58 3.65 20.19 -11.10
CA GLY A 58 2.78 19.32 -11.89
C GLY A 58 3.46 18.06 -12.44
N GLY A 59 4.65 17.72 -11.94
CA GLY A 59 5.36 16.49 -12.27
C GLY A 59 4.73 15.24 -11.64
N PRO A 60 5.32 14.05 -11.85
CA PRO A 60 4.78 12.78 -11.33
C PRO A 60 4.85 12.72 -9.79
N ASP A 61 3.81 12.16 -9.17
CA ASP A 61 3.78 11.90 -7.73
C ASP A 61 4.45 10.55 -7.42
N TYR A 62 5.71 10.58 -7.05
CA TYR A 62 6.50 9.39 -6.71
C TYR A 62 6.07 8.69 -5.41
N HIS A 63 5.14 9.25 -4.62
CA HIS A 63 4.59 8.59 -3.44
C HIS A 63 3.79 7.31 -3.74
N VAL A 64 3.51 7.04 -5.01
CA VAL A 64 2.83 5.83 -5.49
C VAL A 64 3.72 4.97 -6.39
N ALA A 65 5.02 5.26 -6.45
CA ALA A 65 5.98 4.43 -7.16
C ALA A 65 6.12 3.06 -6.48
N ALA A 66 6.14 1.99 -7.27
CA ALA A 66 6.15 0.62 -6.73
C ALA A 66 7.39 0.32 -5.89
N ASP A 67 8.57 0.76 -6.32
CA ASP A 67 9.83 0.55 -5.58
C ASP A 67 9.85 1.31 -4.24
N LEU A 68 9.38 2.54 -4.20
CA LEU A 68 9.33 3.33 -2.96
C LEU A 68 8.26 2.82 -1.99
N THR A 69 7.06 2.51 -2.47
CA THR A 69 5.99 1.97 -1.64
C THR A 69 6.35 0.59 -1.10
N SER A 70 7.07 -0.21 -1.85
CA SER A 70 7.57 -1.52 -1.41
C SER A 70 8.63 -1.42 -0.34
N GLN A 71 9.56 -0.46 -0.44
CA GLN A 71 10.51 -0.18 0.64
C GLN A 71 9.80 0.26 1.93
N ALA A 72 8.76 1.07 1.81
CA ALA A 72 7.94 1.45 2.95
C ALA A 72 7.22 0.24 3.58
N ASN A 73 6.68 -0.66 2.75
CA ASN A 73 6.06 -1.90 3.23
C ASN A 73 7.07 -2.77 4.00
N HIS A 74 8.28 -2.91 3.46
CA HIS A 74 9.33 -3.68 4.12
C HIS A 74 9.68 -3.11 5.50
N LEU A 75 9.76 -1.79 5.64
CA LEU A 75 9.90 -1.16 6.94
C LEU A 75 8.73 -1.53 7.87
N GLY A 76 7.50 -1.40 7.38
CA GLY A 76 6.30 -1.67 8.17
C GLY A 76 6.25 -3.08 8.73
N VAL A 77 6.60 -4.10 7.93
CA VAL A 77 6.64 -5.48 8.41
C VAL A 77 7.85 -5.76 9.31
N THR A 78 8.95 -5.03 9.15
CA THR A 78 10.14 -5.14 10.01
C THR A 78 9.85 -4.66 11.45
N ILE A 79 8.93 -3.72 11.62
CA ILE A 79 8.44 -3.27 12.93
C ILE A 79 7.16 -4.00 13.37
N GLU A 80 6.95 -5.20 12.83
CA GLU A 80 5.94 -6.17 13.25
C GLU A 80 4.49 -5.77 12.98
N ALA A 81 4.23 -5.03 11.88
CA ALA A 81 2.86 -4.89 11.41
C ALA A 81 2.36 -6.21 10.79
N ASP A 82 1.19 -6.71 11.22
CA ASP A 82 0.54 -7.90 10.65
C ASP A 82 -0.04 -7.60 9.28
N ILE A 83 -0.56 -6.40 9.10
CA ILE A 83 -1.18 -5.96 7.86
C ILE A 83 -0.64 -4.58 7.48
N ILE A 84 -0.17 -4.47 6.25
CA ILE A 84 0.22 -3.20 5.66
C ILE A 84 -0.93 -2.64 4.83
N LYS A 85 -1.30 -1.39 5.10
CA LYS A 85 -2.15 -0.61 4.21
C LYS A 85 -1.28 0.29 3.33
N GLN A 86 -1.37 0.11 2.01
CA GLN A 86 -0.60 0.87 1.05
C GLN A 86 -1.49 1.41 -0.09
N LYS A 87 -1.03 2.45 -0.77
CA LYS A 87 -1.63 2.89 -2.03
C LYS A 87 -1.34 1.87 -3.13
N LEU A 88 -2.29 1.68 -4.04
CA LEU A 88 -2.02 0.95 -5.27
C LEU A 88 -0.94 1.69 -6.07
N PRO A 89 0.08 1.00 -6.61
CA PRO A 89 1.06 1.65 -7.47
C PRO A 89 0.42 2.21 -8.74
N GLU A 90 0.88 3.37 -9.17
CA GLU A 90 0.43 3.98 -10.42
C GLU A 90 1.44 3.71 -11.54
N THR A 91 0.93 3.49 -12.75
CA THR A 91 1.71 3.19 -13.96
C THR A 91 1.78 4.39 -14.91
N ALA A 92 1.02 5.44 -14.64
CA ALA A 92 0.75 6.51 -15.61
C ALA A 92 1.88 7.52 -15.81
N ALA A 93 2.94 7.49 -14.99
CA ALA A 93 4.02 8.49 -15.09
C ALA A 93 5.33 7.85 -15.54
N PRO A 94 6.03 8.44 -16.52
CA PRO A 94 7.37 8.02 -16.89
C PRO A 94 8.30 8.05 -15.66
N GLY A 95 9.07 6.98 -15.46
CA GLY A 95 10.04 6.88 -14.37
C GLY A 95 9.57 6.22 -13.07
N PHE A 96 8.29 5.83 -12.94
CA PHE A 96 7.84 5.02 -11.80
C PHE A 96 8.52 3.65 -11.74
N LEU A 97 8.80 3.08 -12.89
CA LEU A 97 9.43 1.76 -13.00
C LEU A 97 10.96 1.79 -12.89
N ASP A 98 11.58 2.93 -12.83
CA ASP A 98 13.04 3.05 -12.83
C ASP A 98 13.52 4.19 -11.92
N LEU A 99 12.90 4.31 -10.77
CA LEU A 99 13.19 5.39 -9.85
C LEU A 99 14.57 5.22 -9.15
N LYS A 100 15.07 4.00 -9.03
CA LYS A 100 16.42 3.63 -8.52
C LYS A 100 16.82 4.37 -7.25
N PHE A 101 15.92 4.43 -6.27
CA PHE A 101 16.24 5.04 -5.00
C PHE A 101 17.08 4.12 -4.11
N GLY A 102 18.14 4.68 -3.56
CA GLY A 102 19.08 3.95 -2.73
C GLY A 102 19.90 2.94 -3.53
N LYS A 103 20.05 1.73 -2.99
CA LYS A 103 20.80 0.63 -3.61
C LYS A 103 19.90 -0.50 -4.09
N THR A 104 18.75 -0.16 -4.67
CA THR A 104 17.84 -1.15 -5.24
C THR A 104 18.57 -1.93 -6.33
N ASP A 105 18.54 -3.27 -6.25
CA ASP A 105 19.15 -4.14 -7.24
C ASP A 105 18.51 -3.92 -8.63
N PRO A 106 19.28 -3.75 -9.69
CA PRO A 106 18.74 -3.53 -11.04
C PRO A 106 17.75 -4.60 -11.51
N ARG A 107 17.88 -5.85 -11.02
CA ARG A 107 16.95 -6.93 -11.34
C ARG A 107 15.52 -6.68 -10.87
N VAL A 108 15.33 -5.82 -9.87
CA VAL A 108 13.99 -5.39 -9.45
C VAL A 108 13.23 -4.79 -10.62
N TYR A 109 13.91 -3.97 -11.42
CA TYR A 109 13.32 -3.27 -12.56
C TYR A 109 13.24 -4.14 -13.83
N SER A 110 14.17 -5.08 -14.01
CA SER A 110 14.25 -5.91 -15.22
C SER A 110 13.55 -7.27 -15.10
N GLU A 111 13.37 -7.78 -13.88
CA GLU A 111 12.88 -9.15 -13.67
C GLU A 111 11.62 -9.22 -12.79
N LEU A 112 11.45 -8.29 -11.84
CA LEU A 112 10.40 -8.36 -10.83
C LEU A 112 9.25 -7.38 -11.04
N MET A 113 9.43 -6.37 -11.88
CA MET A 113 8.41 -5.37 -12.18
C MET A 113 8.24 -5.20 -13.69
N THR A 114 6.99 -5.04 -14.10
CA THR A 114 6.61 -4.55 -15.43
C THR A 114 5.74 -3.30 -15.26
N ASP A 115 5.20 -2.74 -16.33
CA ASP A 115 4.20 -1.67 -16.29
C ASP A 115 2.79 -2.19 -15.93
N HIS A 116 2.62 -3.50 -15.77
CA HIS A 116 1.33 -4.09 -15.43
C HIS A 116 1.00 -3.90 -13.94
N PRO A 117 -0.19 -3.41 -13.59
CA PRO A 117 -0.55 -3.08 -12.20
C PRO A 117 -0.51 -4.27 -11.24
N ILE A 118 -0.74 -5.49 -11.73
CA ILE A 118 -0.63 -6.70 -10.91
C ILE A 118 0.82 -6.95 -10.53
N ASP A 119 1.79 -6.82 -11.45
CA ASP A 119 3.20 -7.05 -11.16
C ASP A 119 3.77 -6.00 -10.22
N LEU A 120 3.40 -4.73 -10.40
CA LEU A 120 3.77 -3.65 -9.49
C LEU A 120 3.23 -3.89 -8.07
N THR A 121 1.98 -4.33 -7.96
CA THR A 121 1.36 -4.66 -6.67
C THR A 121 1.97 -5.94 -6.08
N ARG A 122 2.33 -6.92 -6.91
CA ARG A 122 3.06 -8.12 -6.46
C ARG A 122 4.39 -7.76 -5.85
N TYR A 123 5.12 -6.81 -6.41
CA TYR A 123 6.34 -6.34 -5.79
C TYR A 123 6.10 -5.75 -4.40
N GLN A 124 4.98 -5.05 -4.19
CA GLN A 124 4.57 -4.63 -2.85
C GLN A 124 4.31 -5.83 -1.91
N VAL A 125 3.66 -6.90 -2.40
CA VAL A 125 3.40 -8.13 -1.63
C VAL A 125 4.71 -8.84 -1.27
N LEU A 126 5.66 -8.93 -2.20
CA LEU A 126 6.97 -9.52 -1.94
C LEU A 126 7.69 -8.81 -0.79
N ASN A 127 7.53 -7.50 -0.66
CA ASN A 127 8.08 -6.70 0.42
C ASN A 127 7.26 -6.75 1.73
N CYS A 128 6.18 -7.54 1.77
CA CYS A 128 5.45 -7.93 2.99
C CYS A 128 5.84 -9.36 3.40
N TYR A 129 7.13 -9.65 3.53
CA TYR A 129 7.70 -10.98 3.80
C TYR A 129 7.16 -12.05 2.85
N SER A 130 7.14 -11.75 1.55
CA SER A 130 6.62 -12.63 0.50
C SER A 130 5.15 -13.03 0.74
N GLY A 131 4.33 -12.10 1.19
CA GLY A 131 2.91 -12.28 1.45
C GLY A 131 2.58 -12.93 2.80
N ARG A 132 3.56 -13.10 3.70
CA ARG A 132 3.31 -13.62 5.06
C ARG A 132 2.72 -12.56 5.99
N ALA A 133 2.98 -11.28 5.74
CA ALA A 133 2.20 -10.17 6.29
C ALA A 133 1.17 -9.73 5.24
N GLY A 134 -0.03 -9.37 5.69
CA GLY A 134 -1.11 -8.97 4.78
C GLY A 134 -0.83 -7.65 4.08
N LEU A 135 -1.20 -7.54 2.80
CA LEU A 135 -1.24 -6.27 2.08
C LEU A 135 -2.68 -5.91 1.72
N ILE A 136 -3.17 -4.79 2.22
CA ILE A 136 -4.43 -4.20 1.80
C ILE A 136 -4.19 -2.89 1.04
N ASN A 137 -4.85 -2.72 -0.10
CA ASN A 137 -4.75 -1.49 -0.84
C ASN A 137 -5.83 -0.47 -0.45
N SER A 138 -5.51 0.80 -0.61
CA SER A 138 -6.44 1.91 -0.40
C SER A 138 -7.46 2.00 -1.53
N GLY A 139 -8.74 2.08 -1.21
CA GLY A 139 -9.83 2.25 -2.18
C GLY A 139 -9.88 3.63 -2.85
N GLY A 140 -9.08 4.58 -2.37
CA GLY A 140 -9.01 5.94 -2.94
C GLY A 140 -10.19 6.85 -2.57
N GLU A 141 -10.26 7.98 -3.24
CA GLU A 141 -11.34 8.96 -3.09
C GLU A 141 -12.58 8.53 -3.88
N SER A 142 -13.75 9.02 -3.44
CA SER A 142 -14.98 8.87 -4.24
C SER A 142 -14.91 9.76 -5.48
N LYS A 143 -15.26 9.18 -6.62
CA LYS A 143 -15.39 9.85 -7.94
C LYS A 143 -16.81 9.75 -8.49
N GLY A 144 -17.77 9.31 -7.65
CA GLY A 144 -19.18 9.17 -8.02
C GLY A 144 -19.46 7.90 -8.83
N ALA A 145 -19.90 8.04 -10.07
CA ALA A 145 -20.42 6.93 -10.88
C ALA A 145 -19.40 5.78 -11.15
N SER A 146 -18.11 6.07 -11.16
CA SER A 146 -17.07 5.05 -11.42
C SER A 146 -16.65 4.26 -10.17
N ASP A 147 -17.11 4.62 -8.98
CA ASP A 147 -16.59 4.10 -7.72
C ASP A 147 -16.69 2.59 -7.56
N LEU A 148 -17.79 1.99 -8.03
CA LEU A 148 -17.97 0.54 -7.97
C LEU A 148 -16.97 -0.18 -8.87
N ALA A 149 -16.85 0.25 -10.12
CA ALA A 149 -15.92 -0.34 -11.07
C ALA A 149 -14.46 -0.15 -10.63
N ASP A 150 -14.10 1.02 -10.10
CA ASP A 150 -12.77 1.31 -9.59
C ASP A 150 -12.44 0.44 -8.35
N ALA A 151 -13.40 0.25 -7.46
CA ALA A 151 -13.22 -0.58 -6.28
C ALA A 151 -13.03 -2.06 -6.65
N VAL A 152 -13.87 -2.60 -7.53
CA VAL A 152 -13.75 -3.98 -8.03
C VAL A 152 -12.41 -4.17 -8.76
N LYS A 153 -12.04 -3.26 -9.66
CA LYS A 153 -10.75 -3.30 -10.36
C LYS A 153 -9.58 -3.32 -9.38
N THR A 154 -9.60 -2.47 -8.36
CA THR A 154 -8.54 -2.43 -7.34
C THR A 154 -8.48 -3.73 -6.54
N ALA A 155 -9.64 -4.30 -6.15
CA ALA A 155 -9.72 -5.58 -5.46
C ALA A 155 -9.15 -6.72 -6.31
N VAL A 156 -9.49 -6.78 -7.60
CA VAL A 156 -8.96 -7.79 -8.53
C VAL A 156 -7.44 -7.67 -8.67
N ILE A 157 -6.91 -6.47 -8.87
CA ILE A 157 -5.46 -6.24 -8.95
C ILE A 157 -4.77 -6.72 -7.67
N ASN A 158 -5.27 -6.30 -6.50
CA ASN A 158 -4.71 -6.69 -5.21
C ASN A 158 -4.73 -8.21 -5.02
N LYS A 159 -5.88 -8.88 -5.20
CA LYS A 159 -6.00 -10.33 -5.04
C LYS A 159 -5.11 -11.09 -6.02
N ARG A 160 -5.10 -10.72 -7.30
CA ARG A 160 -4.24 -11.37 -8.31
C ARG A 160 -2.75 -11.16 -8.05
N ALA A 161 -2.38 -10.08 -7.41
CA ALA A 161 -1.02 -9.84 -6.94
C ALA A 161 -0.62 -10.65 -5.69
N GLY A 162 -1.56 -11.30 -5.03
CA GLY A 162 -1.35 -12.01 -3.76
C GLY A 162 -1.64 -11.16 -2.52
N GLY A 163 -2.27 -10.00 -2.69
CA GLY A 163 -2.73 -9.18 -1.58
C GLY A 163 -3.97 -9.76 -0.90
N THR A 164 -4.26 -9.31 0.30
CA THR A 164 -5.26 -9.91 1.20
C THR A 164 -6.52 -9.08 1.38
N GLY A 165 -6.60 -7.88 0.82
CA GLY A 165 -7.77 -7.06 1.01
C GLY A 165 -7.72 -5.68 0.39
N LEU A 166 -8.87 -5.03 0.47
CA LEU A 166 -9.09 -3.63 0.10
C LEU A 166 -9.77 -2.91 1.25
N ILE A 167 -9.27 -1.74 1.62
CA ILE A 167 -9.96 -0.88 2.58
C ILE A 167 -10.68 0.25 1.84
N SER A 168 -12.00 0.29 1.98
CA SER A 168 -12.84 1.33 1.41
C SER A 168 -13.46 2.18 2.51
N GLY A 169 -13.32 3.48 2.42
CA GLY A 169 -13.92 4.45 3.33
C GLY A 169 -14.91 5.35 2.59
N ARG A 170 -14.43 6.47 2.05
CA ARG A 170 -15.28 7.48 1.40
C ARG A 170 -16.18 6.92 0.31
N LYS A 171 -15.71 6.00 -0.51
CA LYS A 171 -16.52 5.34 -1.55
C LYS A 171 -17.72 4.56 -0.97
N ALA A 172 -17.60 4.00 0.22
CA ALA A 172 -18.68 3.26 0.86
C ALA A 172 -19.58 4.17 1.72
N PHE A 173 -19.00 5.11 2.50
CA PHE A 173 -19.74 5.86 3.52
C PHE A 173 -20.30 7.20 3.06
N GLN A 174 -19.87 7.73 1.92
CA GLN A 174 -20.36 8.99 1.34
C GLN A 174 -21.47 8.77 0.29
N ARG A 175 -22.33 7.77 0.55
CA ARG A 175 -23.48 7.40 -0.31
C ARG A 175 -24.61 6.78 0.51
N PRO A 176 -25.81 6.56 -0.05
CA PRO A 176 -26.88 5.81 0.61
C PRO A 176 -26.40 4.45 1.11
N MET A 177 -26.97 3.99 2.22
CA MET A 177 -26.53 2.77 2.91
C MET A 177 -26.54 1.53 2.00
N ASP A 178 -27.59 1.35 1.24
CA ASP A 178 -27.77 0.22 0.31
C ASP A 178 -26.70 0.21 -0.79
N GLU A 179 -26.38 1.36 -1.36
CA GLU A 179 -25.30 1.49 -2.33
C GLU A 179 -23.92 1.23 -1.70
N GLY A 180 -23.70 1.73 -0.48
CA GLY A 180 -22.46 1.49 0.27
C GLY A 180 -22.27 0.01 0.60
N VAL A 181 -23.31 -0.65 1.06
CA VAL A 181 -23.33 -2.10 1.31
C VAL A 181 -23.11 -2.88 0.02
N GLY A 182 -23.78 -2.51 -1.07
CA GLY A 182 -23.60 -3.14 -2.38
C GLY A 182 -22.14 -3.04 -2.89
N LEU A 183 -21.49 -1.88 -2.70
CA LEU A 183 -20.09 -1.72 -3.05
C LEU A 183 -19.17 -2.63 -2.20
N LEU A 184 -19.41 -2.73 -0.90
CA LEU A 184 -18.62 -3.60 -0.02
C LEU A 184 -18.84 -5.08 -0.36
N HIS A 185 -20.07 -5.51 -0.68
CA HIS A 185 -20.35 -6.87 -1.14
C HIS A 185 -19.61 -7.18 -2.44
N ALA A 186 -19.63 -6.27 -3.43
CA ALA A 186 -18.90 -6.48 -4.68
C ALA A 186 -17.38 -6.64 -4.47
N ILE A 187 -16.79 -5.92 -3.50
CA ILE A 187 -15.39 -6.12 -3.10
C ILE A 187 -15.21 -7.51 -2.46
N GLN A 188 -16.09 -7.90 -1.53
CA GLN A 188 -16.03 -9.20 -0.87
C GLN A 188 -16.17 -10.35 -1.87
N ASP A 189 -17.06 -10.24 -2.85
CA ASP A 189 -17.25 -11.24 -3.91
C ASP A 189 -15.96 -11.49 -4.70
N VAL A 190 -15.15 -10.45 -4.96
CA VAL A 190 -13.84 -10.63 -5.58
C VAL A 190 -12.94 -11.51 -4.71
N TYR A 191 -12.86 -11.25 -3.41
CA TYR A 191 -11.98 -12.01 -2.51
C TYR A 191 -12.50 -13.44 -2.23
N LEU A 192 -13.79 -13.65 -2.25
CA LEU A 192 -14.41 -14.97 -2.03
C LEU A 192 -14.48 -15.82 -3.31
N SER A 193 -14.36 -15.22 -4.50
CA SER A 193 -14.44 -15.93 -5.77
C SER A 193 -13.19 -16.77 -6.06
N ASP A 194 -13.36 -18.07 -6.22
CA ASP A 194 -12.30 -18.99 -6.65
C ASP A 194 -11.84 -18.76 -8.10
N ALA A 195 -12.63 -18.04 -8.91
CA ALA A 195 -12.27 -17.69 -10.29
C ALA A 195 -11.21 -16.57 -10.36
N VAL A 196 -11.05 -15.78 -9.30
CA VAL A 196 -10.02 -14.75 -9.19
C VAL A 196 -8.83 -15.31 -8.43
N THR A 197 -7.89 -15.90 -9.14
CA THR A 197 -6.68 -16.53 -8.58
C THR A 197 -5.49 -15.58 -8.56
N VAL A 198 -4.48 -15.89 -7.77
CA VAL A 198 -3.16 -15.26 -7.87
C VAL A 198 -2.58 -15.59 -9.25
N ALA A 199 -2.06 -14.57 -9.95
CA ALA A 199 -1.52 -14.71 -11.30
C ALA A 199 -0.06 -15.15 -11.29
#